data_731731644fae4ec5dd8364ceaca416a0
#
_entry.id   731731644fae4ec5dd8364ceaca416a0
#
_cell.length_a   1.000
_cell.length_b   1.000
_cell.length_c   1.000
_cell.angle_alpha   90.00
_cell.angle_beta   90.00
_cell.angle_gamma   90.00
#
_symmetry.space_group_name_H-M   'P 1'
#
loop_
_entity.id
_entity.type
_entity.pdbx_description
1 polymer ?
#
loop_
_entity_poly.entity_id
_entity_poly.type
_entity_poly.pdbx_seq_one_letter_code
_entity_poly.pdbx_strand_id
1 'polypeptide(L)'
;MPPAEFAARALKALDAIPLEVLHGMPLECDGASQALSQVLLHAGIDHAIHIGSLTVDGSGHIPLHWWVTLPTGQCCDIRARMWLGDAPGVPHGVFLPTAAQHYQSKAMRAPVKTEVLFSILTSQDLDAFVASITSADPAHPLAAA
;
A
#
# COMPACT_ATOMS: atom_id res chain seq x y z
N MET A 1 -10.13 -15.10 -1.85
CA MET A 1 -9.92 -13.90 -1.01
C MET A 1 -10.29 -12.67 -1.82
N PRO A 2 -11.14 -11.79 -1.32
CA PRO A 2 -11.49 -10.57 -2.03
C PRO A 2 -10.27 -9.66 -2.25
N PRO A 3 -10.21 -8.89 -3.35
CA PRO A 3 -9.09 -8.01 -3.64
C PRO A 3 -8.76 -7.01 -2.53
N ALA A 4 -9.77 -6.42 -1.90
CA ALA A 4 -9.55 -5.47 -0.79
C ALA A 4 -8.93 -6.13 0.43
N GLU A 5 -9.35 -7.34 0.77
CA GLU A 5 -8.76 -8.11 1.87
C GLU A 5 -7.31 -8.50 1.58
N PHE A 6 -7.02 -8.94 0.36
CA PHE A 6 -5.66 -9.24 -0.07
C PHE A 6 -4.77 -7.99 0.02
N ALA A 7 -5.26 -6.86 -0.51
CA ALA A 7 -4.53 -5.60 -0.44
C ALA A 7 -4.27 -5.14 1.00
N ALA A 8 -5.25 -5.30 1.88
CA ALA A 8 -5.10 -4.93 3.30
C ALA A 8 -4.03 -5.80 3.99
N ARG A 9 -4.00 -7.08 3.72
CA ARG A 9 -2.97 -7.99 4.25
C ARG A 9 -1.59 -7.66 3.69
N ALA A 10 -1.51 -7.36 2.39
CA ALA A 10 -0.27 -6.95 1.74
C ALA A 10 0.29 -5.66 2.36
N LEU A 11 -0.56 -4.65 2.55
CA LEU A 11 -0.15 -3.40 3.16
C LEU A 11 0.32 -3.57 4.59
N LYS A 12 -0.36 -4.38 5.38
CA LYS A 12 0.06 -4.67 6.76
C LYS A 12 1.44 -5.34 6.78
N ALA A 13 1.68 -6.28 5.89
CA ALA A 13 2.96 -6.95 5.78
C ALA A 13 4.07 -6.01 5.30
N LEU A 14 3.78 -5.13 4.34
CA LEU A 14 4.72 -4.12 3.87
C LEU A 14 5.07 -3.10 4.96
N ASP A 15 4.08 -2.68 5.73
CA ASP A 15 4.27 -1.72 6.82
C ASP A 15 5.13 -2.31 7.96
N ALA A 16 5.15 -3.63 8.10
CA ALA A 16 5.95 -4.34 9.09
C ALA A 16 7.41 -4.59 8.67
N ILE A 17 7.82 -4.19 7.45
CA ILE A 17 9.19 -4.38 6.98
C ILE A 17 10.13 -3.49 7.80
N PRO A 18 11.21 -4.08 8.40
CA PRO A 18 12.14 -3.32 9.23
C PRO A 18 12.86 -2.20 8.46
N LEU A 19 13.18 -1.10 9.14
CA LEU A 19 13.86 0.05 8.54
C LEU A 19 15.23 -0.31 7.95
N GLU A 20 15.96 -1.23 8.56
CA GLU A 20 17.29 -1.65 8.11
C GLU A 20 17.28 -2.35 6.74
N VAL A 21 16.13 -2.83 6.28
CA VAL A 21 15.99 -3.46 4.96
C VAL A 21 16.30 -2.47 3.84
N LEU A 22 16.06 -1.17 4.07
CA LEU A 22 16.26 -0.10 3.09
C LEU A 22 17.33 0.89 3.55
N HIS A 23 18.50 0.39 3.97
CA HIS A 23 19.60 1.22 4.45
C HIS A 23 19.19 2.13 5.63
N GLY A 24 18.31 1.63 6.50
CA GLY A 24 17.80 2.39 7.65
C GLY A 24 16.67 3.36 7.31
N MET A 25 16.19 3.38 6.08
CA MET A 25 15.09 4.25 5.66
C MET A 25 13.79 3.46 5.48
N PRO A 26 12.64 3.98 5.93
CA PRO A 26 11.36 3.35 5.66
C PRO A 26 10.98 3.48 4.18
N LEU A 27 10.12 2.58 3.69
CA LEU A 27 9.45 2.80 2.41
C LEU A 27 8.56 4.03 2.53
N GLU A 28 8.85 5.06 1.74
CA GLU A 28 7.97 6.22 1.61
C GLU A 28 6.76 5.92 0.72
N CYS A 29 5.89 6.90 0.49
CA CYS A 29 4.65 6.69 -0.25
C CYS A 29 4.86 6.15 -1.67
N ASP A 30 5.89 6.62 -2.37
CA ASP A 30 6.24 6.13 -3.72
C ASP A 30 6.73 4.68 -3.68
N GLY A 31 7.65 4.37 -2.78
CA GLY A 31 8.16 3.00 -2.61
C GLY A 31 7.09 2.03 -2.14
N ALA A 32 6.27 2.42 -1.17
CA ALA A 32 5.17 1.60 -0.68
C ALA A 32 4.12 1.33 -1.75
N SER A 33 3.75 2.35 -2.54
CA SER A 33 2.77 2.21 -3.62
C SER A 33 3.29 1.32 -4.74
N GLN A 34 4.56 1.45 -5.12
CA GLN A 34 5.18 0.60 -6.15
C GLN A 34 5.34 -0.84 -5.67
N ALA A 35 5.75 -1.06 -4.42
CA ALA A 35 5.84 -2.40 -3.84
C ALA A 35 4.46 -3.08 -3.81
N LEU A 36 3.43 -2.39 -3.34
CA LEU A 36 2.07 -2.89 -3.36
C LEU A 36 1.61 -3.22 -4.79
N SER A 37 1.90 -2.35 -5.75
CA SER A 37 1.53 -2.57 -7.15
C SER A 37 2.12 -3.87 -7.68
N GLN A 38 3.39 -4.18 -7.39
CA GLN A 38 4.00 -5.44 -7.81
C GLN A 38 3.31 -6.66 -7.19
N VAL A 39 2.91 -6.57 -5.93
CA VAL A 39 2.18 -7.62 -5.23
C VAL A 39 0.79 -7.84 -5.85
N LEU A 40 0.07 -6.76 -6.15
CA LEU A 40 -1.25 -6.83 -6.78
C LEU A 40 -1.18 -7.37 -8.21
N LEU A 41 -0.18 -6.95 -9.00
CA LEU A 41 0.08 -7.51 -10.34
C LEU A 41 0.34 -9.01 -10.29
N HIS A 42 1.18 -9.46 -9.35
CA HIS A 42 1.49 -10.87 -9.18
C HIS A 42 0.24 -11.69 -8.84
N ALA A 43 -0.67 -11.11 -8.07
CA ALA A 43 -1.94 -11.75 -7.70
C ALA A 43 -3.05 -11.59 -8.75
N GLY A 44 -2.80 -10.88 -9.85
CA GLY A 44 -3.81 -10.64 -10.89
C GLY A 44 -4.91 -9.67 -10.48
N ILE A 45 -4.63 -8.76 -9.58
CA ILE A 45 -5.60 -7.77 -9.08
C ILE A 45 -5.42 -6.44 -9.82
N ASP A 46 -6.48 -5.97 -10.48
CA ASP A 46 -6.50 -4.68 -11.16
C ASP A 46 -6.39 -3.54 -10.15
N HIS A 47 -5.64 -2.52 -10.51
CA HIS A 47 -5.43 -1.33 -9.69
C HIS A 47 -4.83 -0.21 -10.53
N ALA A 48 -4.76 0.98 -9.95
CA ALA A 48 -4.07 2.13 -10.53
C ALA A 48 -3.19 2.80 -9.48
N ILE A 49 -2.06 3.35 -9.93
CA ILE A 49 -1.16 4.15 -9.08
C ILE A 49 -1.47 5.62 -9.35
N HIS A 50 -1.71 6.40 -8.29
CA HIS A 50 -1.95 7.83 -8.36
C HIS A 50 -0.79 8.61 -7.77
N ILE A 51 -0.50 9.74 -8.40
CA ILE A 51 0.46 10.75 -7.92
C ILE A 51 -0.30 12.07 -7.84
N GLY A 52 -0.34 12.70 -6.69
CA GLY A 52 -1.09 13.92 -6.51
C GLY A 52 -0.87 14.52 -5.15
N SER A 53 -1.94 15.02 -4.55
CA SER A 53 -1.90 15.60 -3.21
C SER A 53 -2.96 14.97 -2.31
N LEU A 54 -2.73 15.07 -1.01
CA LEU A 54 -3.70 14.68 0.01
C LEU A 54 -3.86 15.81 1.01
N THR A 55 -5.11 16.22 1.23
CA THR A 55 -5.47 17.12 2.32
C THR A 55 -6.42 16.40 3.26
N VAL A 56 -6.12 16.42 4.54
CA VAL A 56 -7.01 15.89 5.58
C VAL A 56 -7.42 17.05 6.48
N ASP A 57 -8.72 17.33 6.53
CA ASP A 57 -9.25 18.42 7.32
C ASP A 57 -8.84 18.27 8.79
N GLY A 58 -8.28 19.34 9.37
CA GLY A 58 -7.79 19.34 10.73
C GLY A 58 -6.42 18.68 10.96
N SER A 59 -5.84 18.04 9.94
CA SER A 59 -4.54 17.34 10.08
C SER A 59 -3.44 17.91 9.20
N GLY A 60 -3.76 18.39 7.99
CA GLY A 60 -2.76 19.02 7.14
C GLY A 60 -2.84 18.63 5.67
N HIS A 61 -1.76 18.92 4.94
CA HIS A 61 -1.66 18.78 3.51
C HIS A 61 -0.33 18.18 3.08
N ILE A 62 -0.39 17.19 2.20
CA ILE A 62 0.79 16.61 1.54
C ILE A 62 0.74 17.05 0.07
N PRO A 63 1.67 17.90 -0.40
CA PRO A 63 1.64 18.42 -1.77
C PRO A 63 2.02 17.39 -2.83
N LEU A 64 2.81 16.40 -2.46
CA LEU A 64 3.21 15.30 -3.35
C LEU A 64 3.04 13.98 -2.59
N HIS A 65 2.08 13.18 -3.04
CA HIS A 65 1.72 11.92 -2.40
C HIS A 65 1.38 10.86 -3.45
N TRP A 66 1.73 9.62 -3.15
CA TRP A 66 1.41 8.46 -3.98
C TRP A 66 0.48 7.53 -3.22
N TRP A 67 -0.50 6.97 -3.92
CA TRP A 67 -1.39 5.94 -3.39
C TRP A 67 -1.86 5.02 -4.52
N VAL A 68 -2.52 3.94 -4.15
CA VAL A 68 -3.09 2.97 -5.09
C VAL A 68 -4.60 2.95 -4.92
N THR A 69 -5.34 2.80 -6.02
CA THR A 69 -6.78 2.57 -5.97
C THR A 69 -7.15 1.22 -6.57
N LEU A 70 -8.14 0.58 -5.97
CA LEU A 70 -8.79 -0.62 -6.49
C LEU A 70 -9.98 -0.23 -7.39
N PRO A 71 -10.47 -1.14 -8.27
CA PRO A 71 -11.63 -0.85 -9.12
C PRO A 71 -12.90 -0.45 -8.36
N THR A 72 -13.01 -0.84 -7.08
CA THR A 72 -14.12 -0.46 -6.19
C THR A 72 -14.08 0.99 -5.75
N GLY A 73 -13.01 1.73 -6.07
CA GLY A 73 -12.77 3.09 -5.59
C GLY A 73 -12.05 3.16 -4.24
N GLN A 74 -11.78 2.03 -3.60
CA GLN A 74 -11.03 2.00 -2.36
C GLN A 74 -9.58 2.45 -2.59
N CYS A 75 -9.07 3.26 -1.67
CA CYS A 75 -7.68 3.69 -1.64
C CYS A 75 -6.86 2.75 -0.78
N CYS A 76 -5.60 2.55 -1.19
CA CYS A 76 -4.60 1.79 -0.44
C CYS A 76 -3.45 2.75 -0.12
N ASP A 77 -3.28 3.07 1.16
CA ASP A 77 -2.30 4.06 1.61
C ASP A 77 -1.87 3.76 3.04
N ILE A 78 -0.58 3.58 3.24
CA ILE A 78 0.02 3.37 4.57
C ILE A 78 1.06 4.43 4.92
N ARG A 79 1.17 5.49 4.12
CA ARG A 79 2.20 6.53 4.33
C ARG A 79 1.65 7.93 4.56
N ALA A 80 0.33 8.12 4.56
CA ALA A 80 -0.27 9.40 4.92
C ALA A 80 0.10 9.80 6.35
N ARG A 81 0.10 8.85 7.29
CA ARG A 81 0.42 9.10 8.71
C ARG A 81 1.88 9.44 8.97
N MET A 82 2.78 9.09 8.05
CA MET A 82 4.18 9.50 8.12
C MET A 82 4.32 11.03 8.12
N TRP A 83 3.45 11.73 7.41
CA TRP A 83 3.49 13.18 7.23
C TRP A 83 2.43 13.93 8.03
N LEU A 84 1.25 13.34 8.22
CA LEU A 84 0.09 13.99 8.83
C LEU A 84 -0.18 13.54 10.27
N GLY A 85 0.60 12.58 10.77
CA GLY A 85 0.37 12.03 12.10
C GLY A 85 -0.70 10.93 12.11
N ASP A 86 -0.95 10.38 13.29
CA ASP A 86 -1.79 9.20 13.49
C ASP A 86 -3.15 9.50 14.12
N ALA A 87 -3.63 10.75 14.01
CA ALA A 87 -4.98 11.08 14.42
C ALA A 87 -6.01 10.22 13.68
N PRO A 88 -7.13 9.86 14.28
CA PRO A 88 -8.11 8.93 13.67
C PRO A 88 -8.62 9.35 12.30
N GLY A 89 -8.66 10.66 12.00
CA GLY A 89 -9.07 11.17 10.70
C GLY A 89 -8.05 10.99 9.58
N VAL A 90 -6.80 10.68 9.91
CA VAL A 90 -5.75 10.43 8.90
C VAL A 90 -5.88 8.98 8.41
N PRO A 91 -6.06 8.76 7.09
CA PRO A 91 -6.34 7.43 6.57
C PRO A 91 -5.12 6.51 6.67
N HIS A 92 -5.38 5.21 6.80
CA HIS A 92 -4.34 4.19 6.82
C HIS A 92 -4.91 2.84 6.41
N GLY A 93 -4.26 2.14 5.49
CA GLY A 93 -4.67 0.82 5.03
C GLY A 93 -5.49 0.87 3.75
N VAL A 94 -6.57 0.09 3.70
CA VAL A 94 -7.50 0.04 2.57
C VAL A 94 -8.85 0.60 3.03
N PHE A 95 -9.33 1.65 2.34
CA PHE A 95 -10.50 2.41 2.79
C PHE A 95 -11.15 3.16 1.63
N LEU A 96 -12.40 3.57 1.84
CA LEU A 96 -13.04 4.60 1.03
C LEU A 96 -12.79 5.95 1.71
N PRO A 97 -12.27 6.96 1.01
CA PRO A 97 -12.03 8.28 1.60
C PRO A 97 -13.31 8.88 2.18
N THR A 98 -13.20 9.48 3.36
CA THR A 98 -14.29 10.26 3.97
C THR A 98 -14.34 11.65 3.36
N ALA A 99 -15.40 12.42 3.68
CA ALA A 99 -15.55 13.80 3.22
C ALA A 99 -14.42 14.73 3.70
N ALA A 100 -13.72 14.36 4.78
CA ALA A 100 -12.58 15.12 5.32
C ALA A 100 -11.24 14.73 4.68
N GLN A 101 -11.20 13.71 3.85
CA GLN A 101 -9.98 13.18 3.22
C GLN A 101 -10.02 13.48 1.73
N HIS A 102 -9.20 14.44 1.29
CA HIS A 102 -9.22 14.96 -0.08
C HIS A 102 -8.01 14.48 -0.85
N TYR A 103 -8.16 13.36 -1.53
CA TYR A 103 -7.17 12.84 -2.48
C TYR A 103 -7.38 13.50 -3.83
N GLN A 104 -6.39 14.23 -4.32
CA GLN A 104 -6.44 14.88 -5.61
C GLN A 104 -5.37 14.30 -6.52
N SER A 105 -5.77 13.42 -7.44
CA SER A 105 -4.87 12.82 -8.42
C SER A 105 -4.50 13.84 -9.49
N LYS A 106 -3.20 14.02 -9.70
CA LYS A 106 -2.65 14.86 -10.78
C LYS A 106 -2.12 14.04 -11.93
N ALA A 107 -1.71 12.80 -11.64
CA ALA A 107 -1.25 11.85 -12.64
C ALA A 107 -1.64 10.45 -12.20
N MET A 108 -1.94 9.59 -13.17
CA MET A 108 -2.25 8.19 -12.93
C MET A 108 -1.32 7.33 -13.77
N ARG A 109 -0.73 6.31 -13.15
CA ARG A 109 0.17 5.38 -13.82
C ARG A 109 -0.46 4.01 -13.91
N ALA A 110 -0.42 3.41 -15.10
CA ALA A 110 -0.77 2.01 -15.27
C ALA A 110 0.30 1.14 -14.58
N PRO A 111 -0.11 0.09 -13.87
CA PRO A 111 0.84 -0.84 -13.29
C PRO A 111 1.68 -1.53 -14.38
N VAL A 112 2.98 -1.62 -14.16
CA VAL A 112 3.91 -2.31 -15.05
C VAL A 112 4.73 -3.31 -14.23
N LYS A 113 4.66 -4.59 -14.62
CA LYS A 113 5.42 -5.62 -13.93
C LYS A 113 6.91 -5.41 -14.17
N THR A 114 7.67 -5.27 -13.10
CA THR A 114 9.12 -5.16 -13.12
C THR A 114 9.69 -6.22 -12.18
N GLU A 115 10.34 -7.24 -12.74
CA GLU A 115 10.70 -8.47 -12.01
C GLU A 115 11.51 -8.25 -10.74
N VAL A 116 12.40 -7.28 -10.75
CA VAL A 116 13.32 -7.05 -9.62
C VAL A 116 12.91 -5.90 -8.71
N LEU A 117 11.92 -5.10 -9.10
CA LEU A 117 11.57 -3.89 -8.37
C LEU A 117 11.16 -4.17 -6.93
N PHE A 118 10.32 -5.19 -6.72
CA PHE A 118 9.86 -5.56 -5.37
C PHE A 118 11.03 -5.94 -4.47
N SER A 119 11.95 -6.75 -4.97
CA SER A 119 13.13 -7.18 -4.21
C SER A 119 14.07 -6.01 -3.90
N ILE A 120 14.23 -5.08 -4.82
CA ILE A 120 15.03 -3.87 -4.60
C ILE A 120 14.41 -3.01 -3.49
N LEU A 121 13.09 -2.81 -3.52
CA LEU A 121 12.39 -1.95 -2.56
C LEU A 121 12.27 -2.58 -1.17
N THR A 122 12.16 -3.90 -1.09
CA THR A 122 11.79 -4.58 0.16
C THR A 122 12.84 -5.56 0.69
N SER A 123 13.85 -5.92 -0.12
CA SER A 123 14.77 -7.04 0.13
C SER A 123 14.05 -8.38 0.38
N GLN A 124 12.81 -8.50 -0.13
CA GLN A 124 12.00 -9.71 -0.03
C GLN A 124 11.82 -10.34 -1.40
N ASP A 125 11.62 -11.66 -1.45
CA ASP A 125 11.22 -12.36 -2.65
C ASP A 125 9.71 -12.20 -2.88
N LEU A 126 9.30 -11.78 -4.07
CA LEU A 126 7.91 -11.50 -4.39
C LEU A 126 7.03 -12.75 -4.29
N ASP A 127 7.49 -13.87 -4.85
CA ASP A 127 6.73 -15.12 -4.82
C ASP A 127 6.48 -15.59 -3.37
N ALA A 128 7.52 -15.55 -2.55
CA ALA A 128 7.42 -15.92 -1.14
C ALA A 128 6.52 -14.96 -0.36
N PHE A 129 6.59 -13.66 -0.65
CA PHE A 129 5.74 -12.66 -0.02
C PHE A 129 4.26 -12.89 -0.33
N VAL A 130 3.92 -13.08 -1.60
CA VAL A 130 2.53 -13.35 -2.04
C VAL A 130 2.03 -14.67 -1.44
N ALA A 131 2.87 -15.70 -1.43
CA ALA A 131 2.52 -16.98 -0.80
C ALA A 131 2.23 -16.82 0.69
N SER A 132 3.00 -16.01 1.40
CA SER A 132 2.77 -15.75 2.82
C SER A 132 1.44 -15.06 3.11
N ILE A 133 1.02 -14.14 2.24
CA ILE A 133 -0.27 -13.45 2.36
C ILE A 133 -1.42 -14.41 2.11
N THR A 134 -1.34 -15.23 1.07
CA THR A 134 -2.39 -16.18 0.70
C THR A 134 -2.54 -17.30 1.71
N SER A 135 -1.45 -17.81 2.26
CA SER A 135 -1.46 -18.88 3.24
C SER A 135 -1.80 -18.41 4.67
N ALA A 136 -1.74 -17.10 4.95
CA ALA A 136 -2.13 -16.50 6.22
C ALA A 136 -3.65 -16.35 6.38
N ASP A 137 -4.45 -17.17 5.69
CA ASP A 137 -5.90 -17.19 5.83
C ASP A 137 -6.29 -17.59 7.26
N PRO A 138 -7.14 -16.83 7.95
CA PRO A 138 -7.64 -17.17 9.29
C PRO A 138 -8.33 -18.52 9.35
N ALA A 139 -8.83 -19.06 8.22
CA ALA A 139 -9.40 -20.39 8.13
C ALA A 139 -8.35 -21.50 8.20
N HIS A 140 -7.05 -21.18 8.13
CA HIS A 140 -5.92 -22.10 8.19
C HIS A 140 -5.10 -21.91 9.46
N PRO A 141 -5.41 -22.62 10.56
CA PRO A 141 -4.71 -22.42 11.85
C PRO A 141 -3.20 -22.68 11.78
N LEU A 142 -2.75 -23.54 10.88
CA LEU A 142 -1.33 -23.87 10.72
C LEU A 142 -0.54 -22.73 10.04
N ALA A 143 -1.19 -21.88 9.30
CA ALA A 143 -0.54 -20.74 8.65
C ALA A 143 -0.23 -19.60 9.65
N ALA A 144 -0.86 -19.61 10.80
CA ALA A 144 -0.66 -18.62 11.87
C ALA A 144 0.47 -18.99 12.84
N ALA A 145 1.04 -20.17 12.69
CA ALA A 145 2.15 -20.65 13.53
C ALA A 145 3.55 -20.22 12.95
#